data_30d206f6ec01795f2d857ee6c3557670
#
_entry.id   30d206f6ec01795f2d857ee6c3557670
#
_cell.length_a   1.000
_cell.length_b   1.000
_cell.length_c   1.000
_cell.angle_alpha   90.00
_cell.angle_beta   90.00
_cell.angle_gamma   90.00
#
_symmetry.space_group_name_H-M   'P 1'
#
loop_
_entity.id
_entity.type
_entity.pdbx_description
1 polymer ?
#
loop_
_entity_poly.entity_id
_entity_poly.type
_entity_poly.pdbx_seq_one_letter_code
_entity_poly.pdbx_strand_id
1 'polypeptide(L)'
;MTSPLLIAAFALIPMIVALIGGGLASVYTFSKKVMSALQHFVAGIVVAAVATELLPKILNHGSPISIGIGFVLGAAVMLGVHEFAHYLAKKGSTNKLPMGLIIGSALDLFLDGLLIGVSFLAGMSGGILIAISLSFCAFFLVLALSSRLAKTEFHKKHQYALIILITLLLPIGALVGSTIISHMPAQVMTETLAFGVAALLFLGIEELIAEAHKVHDNFWISGSFFLGFLVIVMFQNFS
;
A
#
# COMPACT_ATOMS: atom_id res chain seq x y z
N MET A 1 -20.70 -1.31 -15.24
CA MET A 1 -19.25 -1.00 -15.21
C MET A 1 -19.06 0.29 -14.44
N THR A 2 -18.28 0.30 -13.41
CA THR A 2 -17.92 1.52 -12.67
C THR A 2 -17.09 2.42 -13.59
N SER A 3 -17.44 3.71 -13.68
CA SER A 3 -16.68 4.63 -14.53
C SER A 3 -15.28 4.85 -13.95
N PRO A 4 -14.23 5.00 -14.79
CA PRO A 4 -12.87 5.26 -14.30
C PRO A 4 -12.77 6.48 -13.38
N LEU A 5 -13.59 7.51 -13.62
CA LEU A 5 -13.69 8.70 -12.76
C LEU A 5 -14.22 8.36 -11.36
N LEU A 6 -15.20 7.46 -11.26
CA LEU A 6 -15.72 7.02 -9.96
C LEU A 6 -14.65 6.22 -9.20
N ILE A 7 -13.90 5.36 -9.89
CA ILE A 7 -12.79 4.62 -9.29
C ILE A 7 -11.70 5.56 -8.79
N ALA A 8 -11.33 6.57 -9.58
CA ALA A 8 -10.38 7.59 -9.15
C ALA A 8 -10.91 8.39 -7.93
N ALA A 9 -12.22 8.64 -7.86
CA ALA A 9 -12.84 9.28 -6.70
C ALA A 9 -12.72 8.41 -5.43
N PHE A 10 -12.87 7.10 -5.54
CA PHE A 10 -12.58 6.18 -4.41
C PHE A 10 -11.11 6.20 -4.01
N ALA A 11 -10.18 6.36 -4.94
CA ALA A 11 -8.75 6.49 -4.65
C ALA A 11 -8.36 7.82 -3.97
N LEU A 12 -9.26 8.82 -3.93
CA LEU A 12 -9.09 10.00 -3.09
C LEU A 12 -9.19 9.67 -1.60
N ILE A 13 -9.89 8.60 -1.21
CA ILE A 13 -10.01 8.19 0.20
C ILE A 13 -8.62 7.85 0.78
N PRO A 14 -7.85 6.89 0.23
CA PRO A 14 -6.50 6.63 0.71
C PRO A 14 -5.56 7.84 0.58
N MET A 15 -5.72 8.67 -0.45
CA MET A 15 -4.95 9.90 -0.58
C MET A 15 -5.21 10.87 0.61
N ILE A 16 -6.46 11.10 0.96
CA ILE A 16 -6.83 11.98 2.10
C ILE A 16 -6.33 11.39 3.41
N VAL A 17 -6.49 10.09 3.61
CA VAL A 17 -6.00 9.37 4.80
C VAL A 17 -4.48 9.46 4.91
N ALA A 18 -3.76 9.31 3.79
CA ALA A 18 -2.30 9.49 3.72
C ALA A 18 -1.88 10.92 4.10
N LEU A 19 -2.59 11.94 3.59
CA LEU A 19 -2.33 13.34 3.93
C LEU A 19 -2.58 13.64 5.42
N ILE A 20 -3.58 13.00 6.02
CA ILE A 20 -3.82 13.07 7.48
C ILE A 20 -2.61 12.47 8.23
N GLY A 21 -2.09 11.33 7.79
CA GLY A 21 -0.88 10.71 8.34
C GLY A 21 0.31 11.65 8.29
N GLY A 22 0.53 12.29 7.13
CA GLY A 22 1.58 13.29 6.95
C GLY A 22 1.44 14.51 7.86
N GLY A 23 0.21 15.02 8.02
CA GLY A 23 -0.10 16.12 8.93
C GLY A 23 0.13 15.74 10.40
N LEU A 24 -0.31 14.56 10.81
CA LEU A 24 -0.12 14.06 12.18
C LEU A 24 1.36 13.93 12.55
N ALA A 25 2.21 13.50 11.62
CA ALA A 25 3.65 13.39 11.84
C ALA A 25 4.32 14.72 12.19
N SER A 26 3.74 15.85 11.78
CA SER A 26 4.28 17.18 12.09
C SER A 26 3.88 17.71 13.47
N VAL A 27 2.84 17.10 14.08
CA VAL A 27 2.25 17.57 15.35
C VAL A 27 2.47 16.56 16.47
N TYR A 28 2.52 15.27 16.16
CA TYR A 28 2.54 14.20 17.15
C TYR A 28 3.61 13.15 16.85
N THR A 29 4.36 12.74 17.88
CA THR A 29 5.30 11.63 17.81
C THR A 29 4.74 10.41 18.52
N PHE A 30 4.39 9.39 17.77
CA PHE A 30 3.92 8.13 18.35
C PHE A 30 5.04 7.39 19.08
N SER A 31 4.71 6.74 20.20
CA SER A 31 5.67 5.87 20.86
C SER A 31 6.00 4.68 19.94
N LYS A 32 7.23 4.17 20.04
CA LYS A 32 7.68 3.03 19.22
C LYS A 32 6.76 1.80 19.37
N LYS A 33 6.26 1.54 20.60
CA LYS A 33 5.35 0.41 20.88
C LYS A 33 3.98 0.58 20.19
N VAL A 34 3.41 1.78 20.24
CA VAL A 34 2.14 2.07 19.56
C VAL A 34 2.31 1.95 18.05
N MET A 35 3.41 2.46 17.50
CA MET A 35 3.69 2.35 16.07
C MET A 35 3.83 0.88 15.64
N SER A 36 4.57 0.06 16.40
CA SER A 36 4.70 -1.37 16.13
C SER A 36 3.36 -2.09 16.18
N ALA A 37 2.52 -1.83 17.20
CA ALA A 37 1.18 -2.44 17.28
C ALA A 37 0.28 -2.05 16.11
N LEU A 38 0.32 -0.79 15.69
CA LEU A 38 -0.43 -0.31 14.53
C LEU A 38 0.06 -0.93 13.22
N GLN A 39 1.37 -1.08 13.03
CA GLN A 39 1.95 -1.75 11.86
C GLN A 39 1.53 -3.23 11.80
N HIS A 40 1.53 -3.96 12.93
CA HIS A 40 1.00 -5.32 12.99
C HIS A 40 -0.49 -5.37 12.65
N PHE A 41 -1.29 -4.43 13.17
CA PHE A 41 -2.72 -4.35 12.89
C PHE A 41 -2.97 -4.15 11.38
N VAL A 42 -2.26 -3.23 10.75
CA VAL A 42 -2.39 -2.96 9.30
C VAL A 42 -1.89 -4.13 8.46
N ALA A 43 -0.79 -4.77 8.85
CA ALA A 43 -0.33 -5.98 8.17
C ALA A 43 -1.40 -7.08 8.21
N GLY A 44 -2.09 -7.25 9.36
CA GLY A 44 -3.23 -8.15 9.47
C GLY A 44 -4.38 -7.80 8.52
N ILE A 45 -4.73 -6.51 8.40
CA ILE A 45 -5.72 -5.99 7.43
C ILE A 45 -5.33 -6.37 6.00
N VAL A 46 -4.09 -6.09 5.60
CA VAL A 46 -3.61 -6.33 4.23
C VAL A 46 -3.62 -7.81 3.90
N VAL A 47 -3.08 -8.66 4.78
CA VAL A 47 -3.06 -10.11 4.58
C VAL A 47 -4.48 -10.68 4.50
N ALA A 48 -5.40 -10.20 5.34
CA ALA A 48 -6.81 -10.60 5.27
C ALA A 48 -7.46 -10.19 3.94
N ALA A 49 -7.26 -8.95 3.49
CA ALA A 49 -7.80 -8.46 2.21
C ALA A 49 -7.28 -9.28 1.03
N VAL A 50 -6.00 -9.64 1.02
CA VAL A 50 -5.43 -10.55 0.02
C VAL A 50 -6.10 -11.91 0.07
N ALA A 51 -6.20 -12.51 1.26
CA ALA A 51 -6.70 -13.86 1.45
C ALA A 51 -8.19 -13.98 1.11
N THR A 52 -8.98 -12.95 1.39
CA THR A 52 -10.44 -13.01 1.28
C THR A 52 -10.97 -12.42 -0.04
N GLU A 53 -10.27 -11.46 -0.64
CA GLU A 53 -10.74 -10.79 -1.86
C GLU A 53 -9.96 -11.14 -3.11
N LEU A 54 -8.64 -11.03 -3.08
CA LEU A 54 -7.85 -11.19 -4.29
C LEU A 54 -7.59 -12.66 -4.60
N LEU A 55 -7.17 -13.43 -3.60
CA LEU A 55 -6.78 -14.83 -3.79
C LEU A 55 -7.93 -15.69 -4.32
N PRO A 56 -9.18 -15.63 -3.80
CA PRO A 56 -10.29 -16.40 -4.35
C PRO A 56 -10.59 -16.04 -5.81
N LYS A 57 -10.48 -14.75 -6.18
CA LYS A 57 -10.75 -14.30 -7.56
C LYS A 57 -9.76 -14.89 -8.55
N ILE A 58 -8.46 -14.87 -8.24
CA ILE A 58 -7.44 -15.43 -9.15
C ILE A 58 -7.50 -16.95 -9.22
N LEU A 59 -7.81 -17.64 -8.10
CA LEU A 59 -7.90 -19.09 -8.06
C LEU A 59 -9.13 -19.63 -8.82
N ASN A 60 -10.26 -18.91 -8.78
CA ASN A 60 -11.50 -19.36 -9.43
C ASN A 60 -11.53 -19.08 -10.94
N HIS A 61 -10.81 -18.08 -11.42
CA HIS A 61 -10.90 -17.62 -12.82
C HIS A 61 -9.58 -17.65 -13.58
N GLY A 62 -8.44 -17.84 -12.88
CA GLY A 62 -7.11 -17.79 -13.47
C GLY A 62 -6.55 -19.13 -13.89
N SER A 63 -5.77 -19.15 -14.99
CA SER A 63 -4.93 -20.30 -15.27
C SER A 63 -3.71 -20.34 -14.32
N PRO A 64 -3.21 -21.53 -13.92
CA PRO A 64 -2.02 -21.63 -13.06
C PRO A 64 -0.80 -20.89 -13.61
N ILE A 65 -0.65 -20.87 -14.95
CA ILE A 65 0.46 -20.18 -15.61
C ILE A 65 0.33 -18.68 -15.47
N SER A 66 -0.85 -18.11 -15.75
CA SER A 66 -1.09 -16.66 -15.60
C SER A 66 -0.91 -16.20 -14.15
N ILE A 67 -1.40 -16.99 -13.19
CA ILE A 67 -1.21 -16.71 -11.76
C ILE A 67 0.29 -16.71 -11.42
N GLY A 68 1.02 -17.74 -11.89
CA GLY A 68 2.47 -17.84 -11.66
C GLY A 68 3.26 -16.67 -12.25
N ILE A 69 2.96 -16.28 -13.51
CA ILE A 69 3.61 -15.16 -14.18
C ILE A 69 3.35 -13.85 -13.41
N GLY A 70 2.08 -13.54 -13.12
CA GLY A 70 1.73 -12.32 -12.41
C GLY A 70 2.36 -12.24 -11.03
N PHE A 71 2.31 -13.34 -10.26
CA PHE A 71 2.88 -13.41 -8.92
C PHE A 71 4.41 -13.22 -8.93
N VAL A 72 5.12 -13.91 -9.81
CA VAL A 72 6.59 -13.79 -9.93
C VAL A 72 6.99 -12.39 -10.35
N LEU A 73 6.26 -11.79 -11.31
CA LEU A 73 6.49 -10.41 -11.73
C LEU A 73 6.25 -9.42 -10.59
N GLY A 74 5.16 -9.60 -9.83
CA GLY A 74 4.87 -8.76 -8.66
C GLY A 74 5.97 -8.84 -7.61
N ALA A 75 6.37 -10.05 -7.22
CA ALA A 75 7.45 -10.25 -6.28
C ALA A 75 8.78 -9.65 -6.77
N ALA A 76 9.13 -9.87 -8.04
CA ALA A 76 10.36 -9.34 -8.63
C ALA A 76 10.38 -7.80 -8.66
N VAL A 77 9.25 -7.17 -9.02
CA VAL A 77 9.12 -5.71 -9.04
C VAL A 77 9.24 -5.15 -7.61
N MET A 78 8.55 -5.72 -6.63
CA MET A 78 8.60 -5.23 -5.24
C MET A 78 9.99 -5.40 -4.64
N LEU A 79 10.64 -6.55 -4.83
CA LEU A 79 12.03 -6.76 -4.42
C LEU A 79 12.98 -5.77 -5.12
N GLY A 80 12.79 -5.54 -6.41
CA GLY A 80 13.59 -4.58 -7.18
C GLY A 80 13.41 -3.14 -6.67
N VAL A 81 12.18 -2.72 -6.39
CA VAL A 81 11.87 -1.39 -5.81
C VAL A 81 12.51 -1.26 -4.43
N HIS A 82 12.38 -2.26 -3.59
CA HIS A 82 12.98 -2.29 -2.25
C HIS A 82 14.52 -2.16 -2.30
N GLU A 83 15.19 -2.98 -3.09
CA GLU A 83 16.65 -2.90 -3.27
C GLU A 83 17.10 -1.57 -3.87
N PHE A 84 16.35 -1.04 -4.84
CA PHE A 84 16.64 0.25 -5.45
C PHE A 84 16.50 1.40 -4.44
N ALA A 85 15.43 1.40 -3.62
CA ALA A 85 15.25 2.36 -2.55
C ALA A 85 16.38 2.30 -1.52
N HIS A 86 16.80 1.09 -1.13
CA HIS A 86 17.96 0.86 -0.25
C HIS A 86 19.28 1.35 -0.85
N TYR A 87 19.51 1.09 -2.14
CA TYR A 87 20.70 1.57 -2.83
C TYR A 87 20.78 3.11 -2.84
N LEU A 88 19.65 3.77 -3.14
CA LEU A 88 19.58 5.24 -3.11
C LEU A 88 19.76 5.79 -1.68
N ALA A 89 19.22 5.11 -0.67
CA ALA A 89 19.36 5.50 0.72
C ALA A 89 20.82 5.43 1.21
N LYS A 90 21.59 4.43 0.78
CA LYS A 90 23.02 4.29 1.10
C LYS A 90 23.89 5.38 0.47
N LYS A 91 23.49 5.92 -0.69
CA LYS A 91 24.22 7.01 -1.38
C LYS A 91 23.93 8.41 -0.83
N GLY A 92 22.87 8.57 -0.03
CA GLY A 92 22.46 9.85 0.55
C GLY A 92 23.30 10.24 1.78
N SER A 93 23.78 11.49 1.84
CA SER A 93 24.36 12.07 3.06
C SER A 93 23.25 12.32 4.09
N THR A 94 23.56 12.16 5.39
CA THR A 94 22.63 12.25 6.53
C THR A 94 21.83 13.57 6.61
N ASN A 95 22.30 14.65 5.99
CA ASN A 95 21.64 15.97 5.99
C ASN A 95 20.89 16.28 4.67
N LYS A 96 20.90 15.37 3.68
CA LYS A 96 20.21 15.55 2.39
C LYS A 96 18.85 14.88 2.41
N LEU A 97 17.99 15.30 1.46
CA LEU A 97 16.69 14.69 1.20
C LEU A 97 16.82 13.16 1.11
N PRO A 98 15.97 12.41 1.80
CA PRO A 98 15.99 10.93 1.75
C PRO A 98 15.39 10.43 0.41
N MET A 99 16.14 10.62 -0.68
CA MET A 99 15.67 10.34 -2.05
C MET A 99 15.19 8.90 -2.24
N GLY A 100 15.86 7.91 -1.60
CA GLY A 100 15.44 6.51 -1.66
C GLY A 100 14.03 6.32 -1.08
N LEU A 101 13.75 6.93 0.07
CA LEU A 101 12.43 6.86 0.69
C LEU A 101 11.39 7.61 -0.14
N ILE A 102 11.73 8.78 -0.70
CA ILE A 102 10.82 9.56 -1.55
C ILE A 102 10.43 8.79 -2.81
N ILE A 103 11.41 8.24 -3.53
CA ILE A 103 11.16 7.49 -4.77
C ILE A 103 10.45 6.17 -4.46
N GLY A 104 10.86 5.45 -3.40
CA GLY A 104 10.19 4.23 -2.95
C GLY A 104 8.73 4.50 -2.62
N SER A 105 8.44 5.50 -1.79
CA SER A 105 7.06 5.88 -1.45
C SER A 105 6.23 6.32 -2.65
N ALA A 106 6.84 7.01 -3.62
CA ALA A 106 6.15 7.43 -4.84
C ALA A 106 5.74 6.23 -5.71
N LEU A 107 6.64 5.25 -5.87
CA LEU A 107 6.36 4.02 -6.61
C LEU A 107 5.30 3.17 -5.90
N ASP A 108 5.41 3.04 -4.58
CA ASP A 108 4.47 2.28 -3.76
C ASP A 108 3.05 2.86 -3.85
N LEU A 109 2.87 4.16 -3.65
CA LEU A 109 1.57 4.82 -3.77
C LEU A 109 1.00 4.75 -5.20
N PHE A 110 1.84 4.76 -6.23
CA PHE A 110 1.39 4.55 -7.61
C PHE A 110 0.89 3.13 -7.84
N LEU A 111 1.62 2.13 -7.35
CA LEU A 111 1.23 0.71 -7.43
C LEU A 111 -0.04 0.45 -6.61
N ASP A 112 -0.16 1.01 -5.43
CA ASP A 112 -1.37 0.95 -4.60
C ASP A 112 -2.58 1.50 -5.36
N GLY A 113 -2.43 2.66 -5.99
CA GLY A 113 -3.46 3.23 -6.84
C GLY A 113 -3.84 2.28 -8.00
N LEU A 114 -2.86 1.74 -8.69
CA LEU A 114 -3.07 0.78 -9.79
C LEU A 114 -3.87 -0.44 -9.30
N LEU A 115 -3.51 -0.99 -8.13
CA LEU A 115 -4.22 -2.11 -7.52
C LEU A 115 -5.67 -1.76 -7.16
N ILE A 116 -5.92 -0.57 -6.63
CA ILE A 116 -7.30 -0.09 -6.40
C ILE A 116 -8.07 -0.10 -7.72
N GLY A 117 -7.50 0.51 -8.78
CA GLY A 117 -8.13 0.56 -10.10
C GLY A 117 -8.53 -0.80 -10.63
N VAL A 118 -7.61 -1.76 -10.58
CA VAL A 118 -7.84 -3.14 -11.06
C VAL A 118 -8.83 -3.89 -10.16
N SER A 119 -8.75 -3.71 -8.84
CA SER A 119 -9.65 -4.38 -7.90
C SER A 119 -11.12 -3.97 -8.10
N PHE A 120 -11.38 -2.71 -8.44
CA PHE A 120 -12.73 -2.25 -8.80
C PHE A 120 -13.25 -2.86 -10.09
N LEU A 121 -12.40 -3.16 -11.06
CA LEU A 121 -12.78 -3.89 -12.28
C LEU A 121 -13.18 -5.34 -11.97
N ALA A 122 -12.52 -5.94 -10.98
CA ALA A 122 -12.83 -7.31 -10.52
C ALA A 122 -14.08 -7.38 -9.63
N GLY A 123 -14.62 -6.24 -9.16
CA GLY A 123 -15.86 -6.14 -8.37
C GLY A 123 -15.85 -4.98 -7.38
N MET A 124 -17.02 -4.39 -7.17
CA MET A 124 -17.19 -3.19 -6.34
C MET A 124 -16.79 -3.44 -4.87
N SER A 125 -17.25 -4.53 -4.25
CA SER A 125 -16.95 -4.89 -2.86
C SER A 125 -15.45 -5.07 -2.65
N GLY A 126 -14.79 -5.83 -3.51
CA GLY A 126 -13.34 -6.03 -3.44
C GLY A 126 -12.55 -4.74 -3.66
N GLY A 127 -12.98 -3.89 -4.58
CA GLY A 127 -12.36 -2.58 -4.80
C GLY A 127 -12.42 -1.70 -3.56
N ILE A 128 -13.58 -1.63 -2.89
CA ILE A 128 -13.75 -0.87 -1.65
C ILE A 128 -12.85 -1.44 -0.53
N LEU A 129 -12.82 -2.75 -0.37
CA LEU A 129 -12.06 -3.41 0.68
C LEU A 129 -10.55 -3.19 0.51
N ILE A 130 -10.06 -3.30 -0.73
CA ILE A 130 -8.66 -3.00 -1.06
C ILE A 130 -8.35 -1.51 -0.84
N ALA A 131 -9.24 -0.60 -1.24
CA ALA A 131 -9.05 0.83 -1.02
C ALA A 131 -8.99 1.18 0.48
N ILE A 132 -9.81 0.55 1.32
CA ILE A 132 -9.75 0.70 2.78
C ILE A 132 -8.42 0.18 3.32
N SER A 133 -8.01 -1.04 2.94
CA SER A 133 -6.76 -1.64 3.38
C SER A 133 -5.55 -0.78 3.02
N LEU A 134 -5.48 -0.33 1.76
CA LEU A 134 -4.41 0.53 1.26
C LEU A 134 -4.45 1.95 1.86
N SER A 135 -5.61 2.41 2.36
CA SER A 135 -5.69 3.68 3.11
C SER A 135 -4.86 3.64 4.38
N PHE A 136 -4.89 2.52 5.11
CA PHE A 136 -4.04 2.34 6.30
C PHE A 136 -2.57 2.26 5.93
N CYS A 137 -2.21 1.52 4.86
CA CYS A 137 -0.83 1.45 4.39
C CYS A 137 -0.29 2.82 4.00
N ALA A 138 -1.01 3.56 3.15
CA ALA A 138 -0.66 4.89 2.72
C ALA A 138 -0.54 5.88 3.89
N PHE A 139 -1.41 5.77 4.92
CA PHE A 139 -1.30 6.57 6.14
C PHE A 139 0.06 6.39 6.82
N PHE A 140 0.47 5.14 7.07
CA PHE A 140 1.73 4.85 7.76
C PHE A 140 2.95 5.17 6.90
N LEU A 141 2.89 4.90 5.60
CA LEU A 141 3.94 5.25 4.66
C LEU A 141 4.22 6.75 4.67
N VAL A 142 3.16 7.57 4.52
CA VAL A 142 3.29 9.02 4.46
C VAL A 142 3.61 9.61 5.84
N LEU A 143 3.12 9.01 6.92
CA LEU A 143 3.52 9.36 8.29
C LEU A 143 5.02 9.13 8.50
N ALA A 144 5.57 7.99 8.07
CA ALA A 144 6.98 7.68 8.14
C ALA A 144 7.82 8.63 7.28
N LEU A 145 7.40 8.87 6.02
CA LEU A 145 8.05 9.82 5.11
C LEU A 145 8.10 11.23 5.70
N SER A 146 6.97 11.75 6.19
CA SER A 146 6.85 13.07 6.82
C SER A 146 7.75 13.19 8.05
N SER A 147 7.79 12.17 8.90
CA SER A 147 8.64 12.11 10.08
C SER A 147 10.13 12.16 9.72
N ARG A 148 10.52 11.58 8.59
CA ARG A 148 11.92 11.65 8.09
C ARG A 148 12.22 13.00 7.46
N LEU A 149 11.31 13.56 6.67
CA LEU A 149 11.45 14.89 6.05
C LEU A 149 11.56 15.98 7.11
N ALA A 150 10.82 15.89 8.21
CA ALA A 150 10.87 16.85 9.31
C ALA A 150 12.26 16.94 9.99
N LYS A 151 13.12 15.93 9.83
CA LYS A 151 14.50 15.90 10.34
C LYS A 151 15.52 16.48 9.35
N THR A 152 15.09 16.89 8.16
CA THR A 152 15.94 17.52 7.15
C THR A 152 15.84 19.05 7.21
N GLU A 153 16.82 19.74 6.66
CA GLU A 153 16.81 21.20 6.53
C GLU A 153 15.85 21.73 5.44
N PHE A 154 15.10 20.83 4.83
CA PHE A 154 14.19 21.17 3.73
C PHE A 154 12.99 21.99 4.25
N HIS A 155 12.68 23.08 3.57
CA HIS A 155 11.68 24.04 4.03
C HIS A 155 10.29 23.39 4.15
N LYS A 156 9.59 23.62 5.25
CA LYS A 156 8.29 22.97 5.55
C LYS A 156 7.28 23.04 4.38
N LYS A 157 7.18 24.19 3.72
CA LYS A 157 6.29 24.35 2.54
C LYS A 157 6.61 23.38 1.43
N HIS A 158 7.88 23.15 1.13
CA HIS A 158 8.30 22.18 0.11
C HIS A 158 8.10 20.74 0.55
N GLN A 159 8.23 20.46 1.87
CA GLN A 159 7.91 19.13 2.42
C GLN A 159 6.42 18.80 2.18
N TYR A 160 5.51 19.72 2.51
CA TYR A 160 4.07 19.51 2.27
C TYR A 160 3.74 19.40 0.77
N ALA A 161 4.34 20.25 -0.07
CA ALA A 161 4.14 20.17 -1.52
C ALA A 161 4.60 18.82 -2.07
N LEU A 162 5.74 18.31 -1.62
CA LEU A 162 6.25 17.00 -2.00
C LEU A 162 5.31 15.86 -1.59
N ILE A 163 4.78 15.90 -0.34
CA ILE A 163 3.85 14.90 0.17
C ILE A 163 2.56 14.91 -0.67
N ILE A 164 2.00 16.08 -0.96
CA ILE A 164 0.82 16.21 -1.82
C ILE A 164 1.11 15.64 -3.22
N LEU A 165 2.25 15.98 -3.80
CA LEU A 165 2.63 15.50 -5.13
C LEU A 165 2.73 13.97 -5.18
N ILE A 166 3.34 13.36 -4.17
CA ILE A 166 3.50 11.90 -4.10
C ILE A 166 2.14 11.22 -3.86
N THR A 167 1.30 11.76 -2.98
CA THR A 167 0.00 11.16 -2.70
C THR A 167 -0.98 11.28 -3.88
N LEU A 168 -0.81 12.23 -4.79
CA LEU A 168 -1.55 12.31 -6.04
C LEU A 168 -1.31 11.12 -6.97
N LEU A 169 -0.24 10.36 -6.76
CA LEU A 169 0.04 9.15 -7.53
C LEU A 169 -1.00 8.04 -7.28
N LEU A 170 -1.68 8.05 -6.11
CA LEU A 170 -2.78 7.12 -5.82
C LEU A 170 -3.94 7.25 -6.83
N PRO A 171 -4.62 8.39 -6.96
CA PRO A 171 -5.70 8.52 -7.94
C PRO A 171 -5.20 8.42 -9.39
N ILE A 172 -3.97 8.83 -9.69
CA ILE A 172 -3.35 8.63 -11.02
C ILE A 172 -3.18 7.15 -11.30
N GLY A 173 -2.61 6.38 -10.38
CA GLY A 173 -2.48 4.92 -10.49
C GLY A 173 -3.84 4.24 -10.69
N ALA A 174 -4.86 4.66 -9.92
CA ALA A 174 -6.21 4.12 -10.03
C ALA A 174 -6.86 4.40 -11.42
N LEU A 175 -6.64 5.57 -11.97
CA LEU A 175 -7.03 5.88 -13.36
C LEU A 175 -6.32 4.99 -14.36
N VAL A 176 -5.01 4.83 -14.23
CA VAL A 176 -4.21 3.95 -15.10
C VAL A 176 -4.70 2.51 -15.00
N GLY A 177 -4.84 1.97 -13.78
CA GLY A 177 -5.32 0.61 -13.55
C GLY A 177 -6.73 0.37 -14.12
N SER A 178 -7.66 1.29 -13.87
CA SER A 178 -9.04 1.15 -14.34
C SER A 178 -9.22 1.38 -15.85
N THR A 179 -8.41 2.21 -16.48
CA THR A 179 -8.54 2.51 -17.92
C THR A 179 -7.76 1.54 -18.79
N ILE A 180 -6.49 1.29 -18.48
CA ILE A 180 -5.65 0.43 -19.30
C ILE A 180 -6.07 -1.03 -19.18
N ILE A 181 -6.21 -1.52 -17.95
CA ILE A 181 -6.50 -2.94 -17.69
C ILE A 181 -7.93 -3.32 -18.13
N SER A 182 -8.90 -2.39 -18.07
CA SER A 182 -10.28 -2.68 -18.51
C SER A 182 -10.42 -3.10 -19.99
N HIS A 183 -9.46 -2.74 -20.82
CA HIS A 183 -9.44 -3.07 -22.26
C HIS A 183 -8.57 -4.29 -22.57
N MET A 184 -7.94 -4.89 -21.56
CA MET A 184 -7.06 -6.04 -21.72
C MET A 184 -7.84 -7.37 -21.68
N PRO A 185 -7.31 -8.45 -22.27
CA PRO A 185 -7.87 -9.79 -22.15
C PRO A 185 -7.99 -10.23 -20.69
N ALA A 186 -8.96 -11.13 -20.39
CA ALA A 186 -9.17 -11.66 -19.04
C ALA A 186 -7.89 -12.29 -18.42
N GLN A 187 -7.02 -12.83 -19.27
CA GLN A 187 -5.73 -13.35 -18.84
C GLN A 187 -4.86 -12.26 -18.18
N VAL A 188 -4.72 -11.10 -18.81
CA VAL A 188 -3.94 -9.97 -18.27
C VAL A 188 -4.55 -9.44 -16.98
N MET A 189 -5.87 -9.46 -16.86
CA MET A 189 -6.56 -9.12 -15.60
C MET A 189 -6.14 -10.07 -14.48
N THR A 190 -6.11 -11.37 -14.73
CA THR A 190 -5.65 -12.37 -13.76
C THR A 190 -4.19 -12.16 -13.38
N GLU A 191 -3.32 -11.93 -14.35
CA GLU A 191 -1.89 -11.65 -14.13
C GLU A 191 -1.69 -10.40 -13.28
N THR A 192 -2.46 -9.33 -13.54
CA THR A 192 -2.40 -8.09 -12.77
C THR A 192 -2.92 -8.26 -11.35
N LEU A 193 -3.99 -9.02 -11.14
CA LEU A 193 -4.47 -9.33 -9.78
C LEU A 193 -3.46 -10.20 -9.02
N ALA A 194 -2.84 -11.18 -9.68
CA ALA A 194 -1.79 -12.02 -9.07
C ALA A 194 -0.52 -11.21 -8.74
N PHE A 195 -0.16 -10.26 -9.60
CA PHE A 195 0.86 -9.25 -9.29
C PHE A 195 0.50 -8.49 -8.01
N GLY A 196 -0.76 -8.04 -7.90
CA GLY A 196 -1.25 -7.33 -6.71
C GLY A 196 -1.18 -8.17 -5.44
N VAL A 197 -1.50 -9.46 -5.53
CA VAL A 197 -1.34 -10.40 -4.39
C VAL A 197 0.10 -10.42 -3.91
N ALA A 198 1.06 -10.56 -4.82
CA ALA A 198 2.48 -10.58 -4.45
C ALA A 198 2.94 -9.24 -3.86
N ALA A 199 2.53 -8.11 -4.47
CA ALA A 199 2.87 -6.77 -4.00
C ALA A 199 2.33 -6.49 -2.60
N LEU A 200 1.05 -6.81 -2.34
CA LEU A 200 0.45 -6.61 -1.02
C LEU A 200 1.01 -7.55 0.05
N LEU A 201 1.35 -8.80 -0.31
CA LEU A 201 2.03 -9.69 0.62
C LEU A 201 3.43 -9.18 0.97
N PHE A 202 4.16 -8.66 -0.03
CA PHE A 202 5.46 -8.03 0.22
C PHE A 202 5.32 -6.85 1.18
N LEU A 203 4.39 -5.92 0.92
CA LEU A 203 4.10 -4.77 1.77
C LEU A 203 3.76 -5.20 3.21
N GLY A 204 2.84 -6.16 3.37
CA GLY A 204 2.39 -6.62 4.68
C GLY A 204 3.49 -7.30 5.49
N ILE A 205 4.28 -8.15 4.85
CA ILE A 205 5.25 -9.03 5.54
C ILE A 205 6.64 -8.37 5.59
N GLU A 206 7.18 -7.95 4.45
CA GLU A 206 8.55 -7.47 4.36
C GLU A 206 8.72 -6.00 4.77
N GLU A 207 7.66 -5.18 4.66
CA GLU A 207 7.73 -3.79 5.05
C GLU A 207 7.08 -3.55 6.41
N LEU A 208 5.78 -3.85 6.58
CA LEU A 208 5.07 -3.52 7.82
C LEU A 208 5.51 -4.38 9.00
N ILE A 209 5.54 -5.70 8.85
CA ILE A 209 5.93 -6.61 9.94
C ILE A 209 7.44 -6.48 10.23
N ALA A 210 8.28 -6.42 9.21
CA ALA A 210 9.71 -6.27 9.39
C ALA A 210 10.07 -4.95 10.10
N GLU A 211 9.39 -3.84 9.78
CA GLU A 211 9.58 -2.56 10.49
C GLU A 211 9.05 -2.64 11.92
N ALA A 212 7.88 -3.28 12.13
CA ALA A 212 7.27 -3.46 13.44
C ALA A 212 8.17 -4.25 14.40
N HIS A 213 8.83 -5.32 13.93
CA HIS A 213 9.75 -6.14 14.70
C HIS A 213 11.07 -5.46 15.13
N LYS A 214 11.34 -4.25 14.66
CA LYS A 214 12.46 -3.44 15.21
C LYS A 214 12.24 -3.02 16.67
N VAL A 215 11.01 -3.17 17.16
CA VAL A 215 10.65 -3.00 18.57
C VAL A 215 10.44 -4.38 19.18
N HIS A 216 10.90 -4.58 20.43
CA HIS A 216 10.68 -5.84 21.11
C HIS A 216 9.19 -6.12 21.26
N ASP A 217 8.75 -7.24 20.68
CA ASP A 217 7.35 -7.64 20.66
C ASP A 217 6.88 -8.12 22.05
N ASN A 218 5.60 -7.88 22.30
CA ASN A 218 4.89 -8.50 23.40
C ASN A 218 3.55 -9.06 22.90
N PHE A 219 2.89 -9.84 23.73
CA PHE A 219 1.61 -10.48 23.41
C PHE A 219 0.57 -9.51 22.78
N TRP A 220 0.48 -8.29 23.26
CA TRP A 220 -0.49 -7.29 22.77
C TRP A 220 -0.09 -6.73 21.41
N ILE A 221 1.20 -6.50 21.17
CA ILE A 221 1.73 -6.01 19.91
C ILE A 221 1.50 -7.06 18.81
N SER A 222 1.93 -8.29 19.02
CA SER A 222 1.73 -9.37 18.06
C SER A 222 0.25 -9.74 17.90
N GLY A 223 -0.53 -9.66 18.99
CA GLY A 223 -1.98 -9.88 18.99
C GLY A 223 -2.75 -8.90 18.10
N SER A 224 -2.24 -7.68 17.92
CA SER A 224 -2.89 -6.67 17.07
C SER A 224 -2.96 -7.09 15.59
N PHE A 225 -2.03 -7.91 15.08
CA PHE A 225 -2.13 -8.52 13.75
C PHE A 225 -3.42 -9.32 13.58
N PHE A 226 -3.71 -10.20 14.53
CA PHE A 226 -4.92 -11.03 14.49
C PHE A 226 -6.20 -10.20 14.60
N LEU A 227 -6.16 -9.09 15.35
CA LEU A 227 -7.30 -8.16 15.42
C LEU A 227 -7.53 -7.49 14.05
N GLY A 228 -6.47 -7.02 13.37
CA GLY A 228 -6.57 -6.45 12.04
C GLY A 228 -7.14 -7.44 11.02
N PHE A 229 -6.64 -8.67 11.05
CA PHE A 229 -7.14 -9.76 10.22
C PHE A 229 -8.63 -10.04 10.49
N LEU A 230 -9.01 -10.15 11.75
CA LEU A 230 -10.39 -10.44 12.16
C LEU A 230 -11.37 -9.33 11.71
N VAL A 231 -10.97 -8.06 11.81
CA VAL A 231 -11.79 -6.92 11.38
C VAL A 231 -12.21 -7.06 9.92
N ILE A 232 -11.28 -7.41 9.02
CA ILE A 232 -11.57 -7.59 7.60
C ILE A 232 -12.48 -8.80 7.36
N VAL A 233 -12.18 -9.93 8.00
CA VAL A 233 -13.01 -11.14 7.88
C VAL A 233 -14.45 -10.89 8.37
N MET A 234 -14.63 -10.15 9.47
CA MET A 234 -15.95 -9.76 9.95
C MET A 234 -16.64 -8.81 8.97
N PHE A 235 -15.93 -7.79 8.48
CA PHE A 235 -16.49 -6.82 7.52
C PHE A 235 -17.01 -7.52 6.26
N GLN A 236 -16.29 -8.52 5.77
CA GLN A 236 -16.68 -9.26 4.57
C GLN A 236 -17.95 -10.13 4.77
N ASN A 237 -18.21 -10.61 5.98
CA ASN A 237 -19.43 -11.36 6.26
C ASN A 237 -20.70 -10.49 6.34
N PHE A 238 -20.54 -9.15 6.43
CA PHE A 238 -21.64 -8.19 6.47
C PHE A 238 -21.89 -7.50 5.12
N SER A 239 -21.03 -7.69 4.13
CA SER A 239 -21.11 -7.10 2.78
C SER A 239 -21.51 -8.13 1.72
#